data_a66162cc2fc85dfd7b69cbab369528fd
#
_entry.id   a66162cc2fc85dfd7b69cbab369528fd
#
_cell.length_a   1.000
_cell.length_b   1.000
_cell.length_c   1.000
_cell.angle_alpha   90.00
_cell.angle_beta   90.00
_cell.angle_gamma   90.00
#
_symmetry.space_group_name_H-M   'P 1'
#
loop_
_entity.id
_entity.type
_entity.pdbx_description
1 polymer ?
#
loop_
_entity_poly.entity_id
_entity_poly.type
_entity_poly.pdbx_seq_one_letter_code
_entity_poly.pdbx_strand_id
1 'polypeptide(L)'
;VYSVDTGSVLTINTKTKKLCQGDQELIDISASLTPQKMEFMRAGGSYAIVFGKKLQTFAAKTLGIEVPPVFATSKEISHEGQGLTAVEKIFNKNAVGTSGNVLHAGSYVRAEVNIVGSQDTTGLMTSQELEMMAATTISPIVDGAYQSGCHTASVWDLKAQENIPRLMKFMNDFGLITGRDPKGEYHAMTDVIHKVLNDLTVDDWAIIIGGDSHTRMSKGVAFGA
;
A
#
# COMPACT_ATOMS: atom_id res chain seq x y z
N VAL A 1 -16.47 5.78 28.19
CA VAL A 1 -16.59 4.39 27.77
C VAL A 1 -18.04 4.21 27.34
N TYR A 2 -18.27 3.94 26.06
CA TYR A 2 -19.60 3.66 25.55
C TYR A 2 -19.86 2.17 25.77
N SER A 3 -20.91 1.83 26.50
CA SER A 3 -21.39 0.45 26.60
C SER A 3 -22.46 0.24 25.54
N VAL A 4 -22.17 -0.61 24.60
CA VAL A 4 -23.13 -1.07 23.59
C VAL A 4 -23.34 -2.54 23.87
N ASP A 5 -24.58 -2.95 24.07
CA ASP A 5 -24.91 -4.34 24.36
C ASP A 5 -24.71 -5.22 23.13
N THR A 6 -24.24 -6.44 23.35
CA THR A 6 -24.11 -7.44 22.28
C THR A 6 -25.45 -7.66 21.59
N GLY A 7 -25.47 -7.59 20.27
CA GLY A 7 -26.69 -7.73 19.47
C GLY A 7 -27.38 -6.39 19.14
N SER A 8 -26.88 -5.26 19.65
CA SER A 8 -27.39 -3.95 19.27
C SER A 8 -27.11 -3.66 17.80
N VAL A 9 -28.11 -3.06 17.14
CA VAL A 9 -27.93 -2.55 15.77
C VAL A 9 -27.37 -1.15 15.81
N LEU A 10 -26.20 -0.95 15.20
CA LEU A 10 -25.55 0.33 15.07
C LEU A 10 -25.64 0.82 13.62
N THR A 11 -25.86 2.11 13.45
CA THR A 11 -25.91 2.79 12.15
C THR A 11 -24.79 3.79 12.04
N ILE A 12 -24.01 3.71 10.96
CA ILE A 12 -23.04 4.74 10.61
C ILE A 12 -23.72 5.71 9.64
N ASN A 13 -23.97 6.91 10.09
CA ASN A 13 -24.44 7.97 9.22
C ASN A 13 -23.26 8.64 8.54
N THR A 14 -23.04 8.34 7.26
CA THR A 14 -21.89 8.86 6.50
C THR A 14 -22.02 10.33 6.12
N LYS A 15 -23.23 10.90 6.16
CA LYS A 15 -23.47 12.34 5.90
C LYS A 15 -23.09 13.17 7.13
N THR A 16 -23.63 12.79 8.30
CA THR A 16 -23.36 13.50 9.56
C THR A 16 -22.06 13.03 10.20
N LYS A 17 -21.48 11.93 9.73
CA LYS A 17 -20.28 11.28 10.28
C LYS A 17 -20.45 10.88 11.74
N LYS A 18 -21.57 10.28 12.07
CA LYS A 18 -21.92 9.85 13.41
C LYS A 18 -22.24 8.37 13.45
N LEU A 19 -21.87 7.74 14.56
CA LEU A 19 -22.33 6.40 14.91
C LEU A 19 -23.56 6.56 15.81
N CYS A 20 -24.65 5.88 15.44
CA CYS A 20 -25.93 5.99 16.13
C CYS A 20 -26.47 4.60 16.52
N GLN A 21 -27.24 4.58 17.58
CA GLN A 21 -28.11 3.45 17.93
C GLN A 21 -29.57 3.95 17.91
N GLY A 22 -30.32 3.55 16.90
CA GLY A 22 -31.61 4.19 16.60
C GLY A 22 -31.42 5.69 16.36
N ASP A 23 -32.16 6.53 17.06
CA ASP A 23 -32.07 7.98 16.97
C ASP A 23 -31.01 8.59 17.89
N GLN A 24 -30.40 7.77 18.75
CA GLN A 24 -29.36 8.23 19.68
C GLN A 24 -27.99 8.29 19.01
N GLU A 25 -27.38 9.48 18.99
CA GLU A 25 -25.99 9.65 18.59
C GLU A 25 -25.06 9.18 19.72
N LEU A 26 -24.17 8.23 19.38
CA LEU A 26 -23.20 7.66 20.32
C LEU A 26 -21.84 8.32 20.19
N ILE A 27 -21.32 8.43 18.98
CA ILE A 27 -19.94 8.90 18.73
C ILE A 27 -19.90 9.75 17.48
N ASP A 28 -19.20 10.88 17.55
CA ASP A 28 -18.75 11.62 16.37
C ASP A 28 -17.49 10.94 15.81
N ILE A 29 -17.58 10.42 14.58
CA ILE A 29 -16.52 9.74 13.89
C ILE A 29 -15.91 10.58 12.77
N SER A 30 -16.17 11.90 12.74
CA SER A 30 -15.72 12.82 11.70
C SER A 30 -14.20 12.83 11.56
N ALA A 31 -13.45 12.77 12.68
CA ALA A 31 -12.00 12.68 12.68
C ALA A 31 -11.48 11.37 12.07
N SER A 32 -12.25 10.29 12.19
CA SER A 32 -11.90 8.97 11.63
C SER A 32 -12.32 8.80 10.16
N LEU A 33 -13.34 9.53 9.70
CA LEU A 33 -13.85 9.49 8.34
C LEU A 33 -13.26 10.62 7.48
N THR A 34 -11.97 10.51 7.18
CA THR A 34 -11.31 11.42 6.24
C THR A 34 -11.92 11.32 4.85
N PRO A 35 -11.78 12.34 3.97
CA PRO A 35 -12.26 12.27 2.59
C PRO A 35 -11.77 11.00 1.87
N GLN A 36 -10.54 10.58 2.10
CA GLN A 36 -9.93 9.39 1.50
C GLN A 36 -10.59 8.10 2.00
N LYS A 37 -10.83 7.97 3.31
CA LYS A 37 -11.56 6.80 3.84
C LYS A 37 -12.99 6.73 3.32
N MET A 38 -13.66 7.90 3.19
CA MET A 38 -14.98 7.97 2.59
C MET A 38 -14.96 7.55 1.11
N GLU A 39 -13.91 7.93 0.38
CA GLU A 39 -13.68 7.48 -1.01
C GLU A 39 -13.55 5.95 -1.07
N PHE A 40 -12.73 5.36 -0.20
CA PHE A 40 -12.59 3.91 -0.10
C PHE A 40 -13.91 3.19 0.18
N MET A 41 -14.68 3.71 1.14
CA MET A 41 -15.96 3.12 1.50
C MET A 41 -16.98 3.19 0.35
N ARG A 42 -17.03 4.33 -0.35
CA ARG A 42 -17.94 4.53 -1.49
C ARG A 42 -17.57 3.67 -2.70
N ALA A 43 -16.30 3.49 -2.94
CA ALA A 43 -15.80 2.69 -4.06
C ALA A 43 -15.88 1.18 -3.80
N GLY A 44 -16.06 0.75 -2.55
CA GLY A 44 -16.04 -0.67 -2.17
C GLY A 44 -14.64 -1.26 -2.07
N GLY A 45 -13.61 -0.41 -1.93
CA GLY A 45 -12.22 -0.84 -1.68
C GLY A 45 -11.19 -0.17 -2.58
N SER A 46 -9.93 -0.53 -2.34
CA SER A 46 -8.77 0.08 -3.02
C SER A 46 -8.71 -0.23 -4.51
N TYR A 47 -9.03 -1.46 -4.91
CA TYR A 47 -9.00 -1.86 -6.32
C TYR A 47 -9.95 -1.01 -7.18
N ALA A 48 -11.18 -0.80 -6.69
CA ALA A 48 -12.16 0.01 -7.39
C ALA A 48 -11.68 1.46 -7.59
N ILE A 49 -10.97 2.02 -6.61
CA ILE A 49 -10.38 3.36 -6.71
C ILE A 49 -9.26 3.39 -7.74
N VAL A 50 -8.32 2.44 -7.67
CA VAL A 50 -7.17 2.38 -8.60
C VAL A 50 -7.67 2.22 -10.02
N PHE A 51 -8.60 1.29 -10.22
CA PHE A 51 -9.21 1.04 -11.53
C PHE A 51 -9.98 2.26 -12.03
N GLY A 52 -10.83 2.83 -11.17
CA GLY A 52 -11.64 4.00 -11.51
C GLY A 52 -10.79 5.21 -11.89
N LYS A 53 -9.72 5.49 -11.15
CA LYS A 53 -8.78 6.59 -11.47
C LYS A 53 -8.09 6.38 -12.82
N LYS A 54 -7.62 5.17 -13.12
CA LYS A 54 -7.00 4.86 -14.41
C LYS A 54 -7.99 4.98 -15.57
N LEU A 55 -9.18 4.40 -15.40
CA LEU A 55 -10.24 4.46 -16.41
C LEU A 55 -10.68 5.90 -16.67
N GLN A 56 -10.86 6.69 -15.62
CA GLN A 56 -11.21 8.10 -15.71
C GLN A 56 -10.13 8.90 -16.47
N THR A 57 -8.86 8.69 -16.14
CA THR A 57 -7.74 9.34 -16.82
C THR A 57 -7.68 8.95 -18.30
N PHE A 58 -7.87 7.67 -18.60
CA PHE A 58 -7.90 7.16 -19.97
C PHE A 58 -9.08 7.76 -20.77
N ALA A 59 -10.27 7.74 -20.18
CA ALA A 59 -11.47 8.30 -20.82
C ALA A 59 -11.33 9.80 -21.07
N ALA A 60 -10.87 10.56 -20.09
CA ALA A 60 -10.64 11.99 -20.22
C ALA A 60 -9.65 12.32 -21.35
N LYS A 61 -8.54 11.57 -21.41
CA LYS A 61 -7.56 11.70 -22.49
C LYS A 61 -8.15 11.39 -23.86
N THR A 62 -8.97 10.33 -23.96
CA THR A 62 -9.61 9.92 -25.22
C THR A 62 -10.64 10.94 -25.69
N LEU A 63 -11.37 11.55 -24.77
CA LEU A 63 -12.38 12.54 -25.05
C LEU A 63 -11.84 13.98 -25.19
N GLY A 64 -10.56 14.19 -24.89
CA GLY A 64 -9.92 15.52 -24.93
C GLY A 64 -10.49 16.50 -23.87
N ILE A 65 -10.94 15.98 -22.72
CA ILE A 65 -11.50 16.79 -21.62
C ILE A 65 -10.57 16.73 -20.39
N GLU A 66 -10.74 17.68 -19.49
CA GLU A 66 -10.07 17.60 -18.18
C GLU A 66 -10.58 16.43 -17.36
N VAL A 67 -9.71 15.86 -16.51
CA VAL A 67 -10.10 14.78 -15.60
C VAL A 67 -11.06 15.32 -14.55
N PRO A 68 -12.32 14.86 -14.50
CA PRO A 68 -13.28 15.33 -13.51
C PRO A 68 -12.81 15.05 -12.08
N PRO A 69 -13.01 15.95 -11.12
CA PRO A 69 -12.55 15.80 -9.73
C PRO A 69 -13.48 14.86 -8.92
N VAL A 70 -13.65 13.62 -9.40
CA VAL A 70 -14.51 12.62 -8.75
C VAL A 70 -13.81 12.01 -7.52
N PHE A 71 -12.51 11.88 -7.60
CA PHE A 71 -11.69 11.30 -6.54
C PHE A 71 -11.03 12.37 -5.67
N ALA A 72 -10.68 12.00 -4.44
CA ALA A 72 -10.01 12.90 -3.53
C ALA A 72 -8.70 13.44 -4.13
N THR A 73 -8.56 14.75 -4.12
CA THR A 73 -7.37 15.47 -4.57
C THR A 73 -6.33 15.55 -3.45
N SER A 74 -5.09 15.83 -3.81
CA SER A 74 -4.03 16.10 -2.84
C SER A 74 -4.41 17.26 -1.92
N LYS A 75 -4.03 17.14 -0.67
CA LYS A 75 -4.11 18.19 0.34
C LYS A 75 -2.72 18.44 0.89
N GLU A 76 -2.15 19.55 0.52
CA GLU A 76 -0.83 19.96 1.00
C GLU A 76 -0.98 20.84 2.24
N ILE A 77 -0.21 20.53 3.26
CA ILE A 77 -0.08 21.34 4.46
C ILE A 77 1.37 21.78 4.51
N SER A 78 1.59 23.08 4.59
CA SER A 78 2.90 23.69 4.74
C SER A 78 2.89 24.66 5.92
N HIS A 79 3.98 24.68 6.66
CA HIS A 79 4.19 25.59 7.76
C HIS A 79 5.47 26.37 7.52
N GLU A 80 5.32 27.65 7.26
CA GLU A 80 6.45 28.52 6.95
C GLU A 80 7.44 28.58 8.12
N GLY A 81 8.72 28.39 7.84
CA GLY A 81 9.80 28.47 8.82
C GLY A 81 9.96 27.27 9.73
N GLN A 82 9.13 26.21 9.62
CA GLN A 82 9.32 25.00 10.40
C GLN A 82 10.32 24.04 9.73
N GLY A 83 11.18 23.45 10.57
CA GLY A 83 12.07 22.38 10.13
C GLY A 83 11.32 21.09 9.80
N LEU A 84 11.89 20.27 8.93
CA LEU A 84 11.33 18.99 8.52
C LEU A 84 11.92 17.85 9.36
N THR A 85 11.07 16.95 9.79
CA THR A 85 11.48 15.62 10.28
C THR A 85 12.10 14.79 9.16
N ALA A 86 12.82 13.71 9.52
CA ALA A 86 13.38 12.79 8.53
C ALA A 86 12.30 12.20 7.62
N VAL A 87 11.15 11.82 8.20
CA VAL A 87 10.00 11.29 7.46
C VAL A 87 9.45 12.30 6.46
N GLU A 88 9.24 13.54 6.88
CA GLU A 88 8.77 14.60 5.99
C GLU A 88 9.75 14.88 4.85
N LYS A 89 11.06 14.86 5.11
CA LYS A 89 12.08 15.00 4.06
C LYS A 89 11.97 13.88 3.01
N ILE A 90 11.77 12.63 3.45
CA ILE A 90 11.61 11.49 2.56
C ILE A 90 10.34 11.64 1.71
N PHE A 91 9.22 12.02 2.32
CA PHE A 91 7.99 12.27 1.59
C PHE A 91 8.10 13.44 0.62
N ASN A 92 8.76 14.54 1.00
CA ASN A 92 8.99 15.66 0.11
C ASN A 92 9.84 15.29 -1.11
N LYS A 93 10.84 14.40 -0.94
CA LYS A 93 11.67 13.89 -2.03
C LYS A 93 10.86 13.05 -3.03
N ASN A 94 9.92 12.25 -2.53
CA ASN A 94 9.19 11.27 -3.34
C ASN A 94 7.75 11.71 -3.70
N ALA A 95 7.33 12.90 -3.32
CA ALA A 95 5.98 13.39 -3.62
C ALA A 95 5.83 13.73 -5.11
N VAL A 96 4.66 13.38 -5.67
CA VAL A 96 4.36 13.53 -7.10
C VAL A 96 3.13 14.40 -7.30
N GLY A 97 3.22 15.32 -8.25
CA GLY A 97 2.10 16.19 -8.60
C GLY A 97 1.72 17.17 -7.49
N THR A 98 2.71 17.65 -6.76
CA THR A 98 2.56 18.69 -5.73
C THR A 98 2.67 20.08 -6.36
N SER A 99 2.20 21.09 -5.64
CA SER A 99 2.29 22.49 -6.02
C SER A 99 3.70 23.10 -5.84
N GLY A 100 4.65 22.30 -5.32
CA GLY A 100 6.01 22.76 -5.00
C GLY A 100 6.15 23.29 -3.58
N ASN A 101 5.09 23.25 -2.78
CA ASN A 101 5.16 23.58 -1.37
C ASN A 101 5.89 22.49 -0.59
N VAL A 102 6.54 22.91 0.50
CA VAL A 102 7.14 22.00 1.46
C VAL A 102 6.01 21.31 2.24
N LEU A 103 5.98 19.99 2.21
CA LEU A 103 4.94 19.18 2.83
C LEU A 103 5.28 18.87 4.28
N HIS A 104 4.28 19.01 5.13
CA HIS A 104 4.33 18.67 6.55
C HIS A 104 3.32 17.58 6.92
N ALA A 105 3.45 17.06 8.13
CA ALA A 105 2.53 16.06 8.69
C ALA A 105 1.07 16.51 8.56
N GLY A 106 0.20 15.59 8.21
CA GLY A 106 -1.22 15.86 7.89
C GLY A 106 -1.50 16.16 6.42
N SER A 107 -0.46 16.33 5.57
CA SER A 107 -0.63 16.39 4.14
C SER A 107 -1.14 15.07 3.57
N TYR A 108 -1.96 15.17 2.53
CA TYR A 108 -2.38 14.04 1.70
C TYR A 108 -1.88 14.26 0.28
N VAL A 109 -0.92 13.45 -0.12
CA VAL A 109 -0.25 13.59 -1.42
C VAL A 109 -0.02 12.22 -2.03
N ARG A 110 0.23 12.21 -3.33
CA ARG A 110 0.76 11.02 -4.00
C ARG A 110 2.27 11.00 -3.80
N ALA A 111 2.80 9.83 -3.47
CA ALA A 111 4.23 9.62 -3.38
C ALA A 111 4.64 8.43 -4.25
N GLU A 112 5.82 8.50 -4.81
CA GLU A 112 6.45 7.40 -5.50
C GLU A 112 6.95 6.38 -4.47
N VAL A 113 6.62 5.11 -4.71
CA VAL A 113 7.12 3.99 -3.90
C VAL A 113 8.33 3.42 -4.62
N ASN A 114 9.46 3.39 -3.94
CA ASN A 114 10.72 2.95 -4.53
C ASN A 114 10.89 1.43 -4.44
N ILE A 115 10.40 0.83 -3.35
CA ILE A 115 10.58 -0.59 -3.07
C ILE A 115 9.28 -1.20 -2.56
N VAL A 116 8.96 -2.36 -3.09
CA VAL A 116 7.89 -3.23 -2.59
C VAL A 116 8.49 -4.55 -2.14
N GLY A 117 8.15 -4.98 -0.94
CA GLY A 117 8.59 -6.26 -0.40
C GLY A 117 7.42 -7.07 0.14
N SER A 118 7.46 -8.37 -0.11
CA SER A 118 6.42 -9.27 0.37
C SER A 118 7.02 -10.59 0.85
N GLN A 119 6.24 -11.31 1.60
CA GLN A 119 6.58 -12.65 2.06
C GLN A 119 5.44 -13.63 1.71
N ASP A 120 5.74 -14.91 1.80
CA ASP A 120 4.91 -15.97 1.25
C ASP A 120 3.57 -16.21 1.96
N THR A 121 3.36 -15.70 3.16
CA THR A 121 2.06 -15.83 3.86
C THR A 121 1.14 -14.61 3.72
N THR A 122 1.69 -13.46 3.36
CA THR A 122 0.91 -12.22 3.18
C THR A 122 0.97 -11.67 1.76
N GLY A 123 1.95 -12.07 0.97
CA GLY A 123 2.18 -11.53 -0.36
C GLY A 123 1.72 -12.41 -1.50
N LEU A 124 1.56 -13.69 -1.23
CA LEU A 124 0.86 -14.55 -2.15
C LEU A 124 -0.63 -14.35 -1.98
N MET A 125 -1.07 -13.28 -2.50
CA MET A 125 -2.43 -13.17 -2.95
C MET A 125 -2.76 -14.37 -3.82
N THR A 126 -4.01 -14.76 -3.89
CA THR A 126 -4.43 -15.80 -4.81
C THR A 126 -3.99 -15.42 -6.22
N SER A 127 -3.71 -16.40 -7.07
CA SER A 127 -3.35 -16.13 -8.47
C SER A 127 -4.34 -15.17 -9.14
N GLN A 128 -5.61 -15.23 -8.74
CA GLN A 128 -6.67 -14.35 -9.21
C GLN A 128 -6.49 -12.90 -8.77
N GLU A 129 -6.11 -12.65 -7.53
CA GLU A 129 -5.84 -11.29 -7.05
C GLU A 129 -4.62 -10.69 -7.76
N LEU A 130 -3.62 -11.49 -8.02
CA LEU A 130 -2.43 -11.07 -8.74
C LEU A 130 -2.70 -10.83 -10.23
N GLU A 131 -3.51 -11.67 -10.86
CA GLU A 131 -4.00 -11.44 -12.22
C GLU A 131 -4.83 -10.17 -12.30
N MET A 132 -5.69 -9.92 -11.33
CA MET A 132 -6.44 -8.66 -11.22
C MET A 132 -5.50 -7.47 -11.02
N MET A 133 -4.49 -7.59 -10.19
CA MET A 133 -3.49 -6.54 -10.00
C MET A 133 -2.66 -6.30 -11.26
N ALA A 134 -2.22 -7.33 -11.95
CA ALA A 134 -1.50 -7.21 -13.21
C ALA A 134 -2.36 -6.60 -14.32
N ALA A 135 -3.64 -6.95 -14.38
CA ALA A 135 -4.58 -6.33 -15.30
C ALA A 135 -4.80 -4.83 -15.00
N THR A 136 -4.68 -4.42 -13.73
CA THR A 136 -4.81 -3.02 -13.34
C THR A 136 -3.49 -2.24 -13.36
N THR A 137 -2.37 -2.94 -13.36
CA THR A 137 -1.02 -2.36 -13.28
C THR A 137 -0.16 -2.77 -14.46
N ILE A 138 -0.49 -2.33 -15.64
CA ILE A 138 0.26 -2.62 -16.88
C ILE A 138 1.62 -1.89 -16.93
N SER A 139 2.28 -1.70 -15.82
CA SER A 139 3.60 -1.08 -15.80
C SER A 139 4.46 -1.74 -14.73
N PRO A 140 5.72 -2.02 -14.98
CA PRO A 140 6.66 -2.34 -13.93
C PRO A 140 6.66 -1.18 -12.95
N ILE A 141 6.31 -1.47 -11.73
CA ILE A 141 5.71 -0.45 -10.88
C ILE A 141 6.74 0.19 -9.99
N VAL A 142 7.85 -0.49 -9.77
CA VAL A 142 8.92 -0.03 -8.88
C VAL A 142 10.25 -0.62 -9.33
N ASP A 143 11.33 0.11 -9.05
CA ASP A 143 12.69 -0.34 -9.36
C ASP A 143 13.13 -1.58 -8.56
N GLY A 144 12.46 -1.84 -7.43
CA GLY A 144 12.72 -2.99 -6.58
C GLY A 144 11.45 -3.65 -6.07
N ALA A 145 11.10 -4.81 -6.61
CA ALA A 145 10.05 -5.68 -6.10
C ALA A 145 10.65 -6.99 -5.59
N TYR A 146 10.54 -7.22 -4.29
CA TYR A 146 11.17 -8.35 -3.60
C TYR A 146 10.12 -9.28 -3.03
N GLN A 147 10.38 -10.58 -3.16
CA GLN A 147 9.56 -11.62 -2.57
C GLN A 147 10.42 -12.59 -1.78
N SER A 148 10.00 -12.96 -0.59
CA SER A 148 10.67 -13.96 0.24
C SER A 148 9.74 -15.11 0.60
N GLY A 149 10.27 -16.31 0.63
CA GLY A 149 9.61 -17.52 1.17
C GLY A 149 9.91 -17.77 2.64
N CYS A 150 10.20 -16.74 3.42
CA CYS A 150 10.75 -16.87 4.77
C CYS A 150 9.83 -17.56 5.78
N HIS A 151 8.53 -17.60 5.57
CA HIS A 151 7.58 -18.22 6.48
C HIS A 151 7.30 -19.69 6.12
N THR A 152 7.22 -20.02 4.84
CA THR A 152 6.92 -21.40 4.39
C THR A 152 8.16 -22.23 4.11
N ALA A 153 9.27 -21.64 3.70
CA ALA A 153 10.50 -22.36 3.42
C ALA A 153 11.12 -23.00 4.70
N SER A 154 10.79 -22.45 5.87
CA SER A 154 11.22 -22.97 7.16
C SER A 154 10.27 -24.01 7.76
N VAL A 155 9.11 -24.23 7.15
CA VAL A 155 8.10 -25.14 7.66
C VAL A 155 8.34 -26.54 7.11
N TRP A 156 8.46 -27.50 8.00
CA TRP A 156 8.60 -28.93 7.68
C TRP A 156 7.30 -29.57 7.16
N ASP A 157 6.27 -28.76 6.86
CA ASP A 157 5.01 -29.21 6.32
C ASP A 157 5.12 -29.43 4.81
N LEU A 158 4.82 -30.65 4.37
CA LEU A 158 4.82 -31.03 2.95
C LEU A 158 3.92 -30.11 2.09
N LYS A 159 2.78 -29.67 2.63
CA LYS A 159 1.89 -28.75 1.91
C LYS A 159 2.51 -27.37 1.69
N ALA A 160 3.28 -26.89 2.65
CA ALA A 160 4.00 -25.63 2.49
C ALA A 160 5.11 -25.77 1.41
N GLN A 161 5.81 -26.90 1.37
CA GLN A 161 6.82 -27.17 0.36
C GLN A 161 6.23 -27.28 -1.07
N GLU A 162 5.00 -27.76 -1.22
CA GLU A 162 4.30 -27.78 -2.50
C GLU A 162 4.01 -26.37 -3.05
N ASN A 163 3.92 -25.37 -2.20
CA ASN A 163 3.71 -23.99 -2.62
C ASN A 163 4.98 -23.30 -3.14
N ILE A 164 6.17 -23.80 -2.80
CA ILE A 164 7.44 -23.21 -3.24
C ILE A 164 7.57 -23.16 -4.76
N PRO A 165 7.30 -24.24 -5.53
CA PRO A 165 7.35 -24.17 -6.99
C PRO A 165 6.36 -23.18 -7.59
N ARG A 166 5.18 -23.04 -7.00
CA ARG A 166 4.15 -22.07 -7.42
C ARG A 166 4.62 -20.64 -7.16
N LEU A 167 5.22 -20.42 -6.00
CA LEU A 167 5.83 -19.15 -5.63
C LEU A 167 6.95 -18.77 -6.59
N MET A 168 7.86 -19.69 -6.86
CA MET A 168 8.97 -19.49 -7.80
C MET A 168 8.47 -19.16 -9.21
N LYS A 169 7.48 -19.91 -9.69
CA LYS A 169 6.87 -19.63 -10.98
C LYS A 169 6.28 -18.22 -11.03
N PHE A 170 5.52 -17.85 -10.02
CA PHE A 170 4.94 -16.51 -9.91
C PHE A 170 6.02 -15.43 -9.91
N MET A 171 7.07 -15.59 -9.12
CA MET A 171 8.17 -14.63 -9.04
C MET A 171 8.86 -14.44 -10.38
N ASN A 172 9.07 -15.52 -11.12
CA ASN A 172 9.64 -15.47 -12.46
C ASN A 172 8.70 -14.81 -13.48
N ASP A 173 7.42 -15.17 -13.45
CA ASP A 173 6.41 -14.63 -14.38
C ASP A 173 6.23 -13.11 -14.23
N PHE A 174 6.41 -12.58 -13.02
CA PHE A 174 6.28 -11.15 -12.72
C PHE A 174 7.62 -10.41 -12.60
N GLY A 175 8.74 -11.08 -12.85
CA GLY A 175 10.07 -10.44 -12.77
C GLY A 175 10.45 -9.95 -11.38
N LEU A 176 9.92 -10.58 -10.33
CA LEU A 176 10.22 -10.20 -8.96
C LEU A 176 11.64 -10.60 -8.59
N ILE A 177 12.29 -9.76 -7.83
CA ILE A 177 13.65 -10.03 -7.35
C ILE A 177 13.58 -11.07 -6.25
N THR A 178 14.19 -12.21 -6.51
CA THR A 178 14.42 -13.27 -5.54
C THR A 178 15.89 -13.31 -5.18
N GLY A 179 16.24 -13.96 -4.08
CA GLY A 179 17.65 -14.22 -3.78
C GLY A 179 18.33 -14.96 -4.93
N ARG A 180 19.44 -14.45 -5.38
CA ARG A 180 20.32 -15.15 -6.32
C ARG A 180 21.51 -15.73 -5.55
N ASP A 181 21.85 -16.97 -5.84
CA ASP A 181 23.10 -17.52 -5.39
C ASP A 181 24.29 -16.89 -6.15
N PRO A 182 25.55 -17.16 -5.72
CA PRO A 182 26.72 -16.67 -6.42
C PRO A 182 26.85 -17.16 -7.87
N LYS A 183 26.12 -18.20 -8.26
CA LYS A 183 26.06 -18.73 -9.65
C LYS A 183 24.97 -18.04 -10.49
N GLY A 184 24.19 -17.17 -9.89
CA GLY A 184 23.10 -16.46 -10.57
C GLY A 184 21.81 -17.26 -10.70
N GLU A 185 21.74 -18.45 -10.08
CA GLU A 185 20.51 -19.22 -10.02
C GLU A 185 19.52 -18.62 -9.01
N TYR A 186 18.25 -18.61 -9.36
CA TYR A 186 17.19 -18.15 -8.47
C TYR A 186 16.89 -19.20 -7.42
N HIS A 187 17.14 -18.89 -6.17
CA HIS A 187 16.64 -19.68 -5.06
C HIS A 187 15.43 -18.96 -4.45
N ALA A 188 14.48 -19.74 -3.93
CA ALA A 188 13.48 -19.16 -3.05
C ALA A 188 14.22 -18.43 -1.94
N MET A 189 14.06 -17.12 -1.86
CA MET A 189 14.67 -16.33 -0.82
C MET A 189 14.10 -16.82 0.52
N THR A 190 14.95 -17.44 1.31
CA THR A 190 14.58 -18.01 2.62
C THR A 190 14.84 -17.02 3.75
N ASP A 191 15.59 -15.97 3.46
CA ASP A 191 15.88 -14.94 4.43
C ASP A 191 14.66 -14.11 4.76
N VAL A 192 14.62 -13.61 5.97
CA VAL A 192 13.54 -12.78 6.49
C VAL A 192 13.41 -11.51 5.65
N ILE A 193 12.22 -11.26 5.07
CA ILE A 193 12.03 -10.20 4.08
C ILE A 193 12.48 -8.82 4.55
N HIS A 194 12.20 -8.44 5.78
CA HIS A 194 12.60 -7.12 6.28
C HIS A 194 14.13 -6.99 6.45
N LYS A 195 14.83 -8.08 6.72
CA LYS A 195 16.30 -8.09 6.71
C LYS A 195 16.82 -7.93 5.29
N VAL A 196 16.26 -8.66 4.35
CA VAL A 196 16.60 -8.55 2.93
C VAL A 196 16.40 -7.13 2.42
N LEU A 197 15.25 -6.53 2.71
CA LEU A 197 14.98 -5.14 2.33
C LEU A 197 15.99 -4.18 2.94
N ASN A 198 16.40 -4.40 4.20
CA ASN A 198 17.41 -3.58 4.86
C ASN A 198 18.80 -3.72 4.24
N ASP A 199 19.18 -4.94 3.86
CA ASP A 199 20.51 -5.23 3.31
C ASP A 199 20.62 -4.80 1.83
N LEU A 200 19.56 -4.94 1.06
CA LEU A 200 19.55 -4.64 -0.38
C LEU A 200 19.12 -3.20 -0.70
N THR A 201 18.45 -2.52 0.23
CA THR A 201 18.06 -1.13 0.03
C THR A 201 19.27 -0.21 0.24
N VAL A 202 19.71 0.42 -0.83
CA VAL A 202 20.88 1.31 -0.82
C VAL A 202 20.48 2.74 -0.46
N ASP A 203 19.22 3.13 -0.69
CA ASP A 203 18.74 4.51 -0.50
C ASP A 203 17.99 4.67 0.82
N ASP A 204 18.60 5.36 1.77
CA ASP A 204 17.99 5.73 3.05
C ASP A 204 16.82 6.72 2.91
N TRP A 205 16.59 7.23 1.70
CA TRP A 205 15.52 8.17 1.36
C TRP A 205 14.35 7.49 0.61
N ALA A 206 14.34 6.18 0.57
CA ALA A 206 13.31 5.41 -0.10
C ALA A 206 12.00 5.34 0.69
N ILE A 207 10.88 5.22 -0.04
CA ILE A 207 9.60 4.78 0.49
C ILE A 207 9.45 3.30 0.17
N ILE A 208 9.26 2.50 1.21
CA ILE A 208 9.16 1.03 1.14
C ILE A 208 7.77 0.61 1.58
N ILE A 209 7.11 -0.24 0.80
CA ILE A 209 5.85 -0.87 1.20
C ILE A 209 6.07 -2.38 1.26
N GLY A 210 5.65 -3.00 2.35
CA GLY A 210 5.79 -4.43 2.55
C GLY A 210 4.56 -5.12 3.11
N GLY A 211 4.41 -6.38 2.79
CA GLY A 211 3.36 -7.25 3.31
C GLY A 211 3.71 -7.91 4.65
N ASP A 212 4.85 -7.58 5.24
CA ASP A 212 5.28 -8.10 6.55
C ASP A 212 5.17 -7.03 7.63
N SER A 213 4.69 -7.41 8.81
CA SER A 213 4.51 -6.50 9.95
C SER A 213 5.80 -5.84 10.42
N HIS A 214 6.96 -6.46 10.16
CA HIS A 214 8.28 -5.94 10.50
C HIS A 214 8.93 -5.11 9.37
N THR A 215 8.28 -4.91 8.25
CA THR A 215 8.79 -4.06 7.14
C THR A 215 9.23 -2.69 7.65
N ARG A 216 8.58 -2.17 8.67
CA ARG A 216 8.92 -0.91 9.35
C ARG A 216 10.33 -0.85 9.95
N MET A 217 11.02 -1.99 10.05
CA MET A 217 12.41 -2.06 10.51
C MET A 217 13.42 -1.81 9.38
N SER A 218 12.96 -1.72 8.14
CA SER A 218 13.80 -1.42 6.98
C SER A 218 14.21 0.06 6.96
N LYS A 219 15.19 0.39 6.13
CA LYS A 219 15.67 1.76 5.94
C LYS A 219 14.61 2.67 5.32
N GLY A 220 14.85 3.97 5.36
CA GLY A 220 13.94 4.95 4.80
C GLY A 220 12.65 5.11 5.60
N VAL A 221 11.54 5.26 4.88
CA VAL A 221 10.18 5.20 5.45
C VAL A 221 9.52 3.92 4.97
N ALA A 222 9.33 2.98 5.88
CA ALA A 222 8.82 1.67 5.57
C ALA A 222 7.45 1.44 6.23
N PHE A 223 6.50 0.97 5.42
CA PHE A 223 5.15 0.63 5.83
C PHE A 223 4.96 -0.89 5.75
N GLY A 224 4.62 -1.50 6.86
CA GLY A 224 4.23 -2.92 6.96
C GLY A 224 2.73 -3.06 7.12
N ALA A 225 2.14 -4.09 6.50
CA ALA A 225 0.74 -4.47 6.68
C ALA A 225 0.54 -5.27 7.97
#